data_4adb8b2c73bfd1e5c51eb0deb0514cb0
#
_entry.id   4adb8b2c73bfd1e5c51eb0deb0514cb0
#
_cell.length_a   1.000
_cell.length_b   1.000
_cell.length_c   1.000
_cell.angle_alpha   90.00
_cell.angle_beta   90.00
_cell.angle_gamma   90.00
#
_symmetry.space_group_name_H-M   'P 1'
#
loop_
_entity.id
_entity.type
_entity.pdbx_description
1 polymer ?
#
loop_
_entity_poly.entity_id
_entity_poly.type
_entity_poly.pdbx_seq_one_letter_code
_entity_poly.pdbx_strand_id
1 'polypeptide(L)'
;VQEIIDTCDFFIGEGRRLYGQTVPSEMPDKQLFTFRKPNGVYAAITPWNFPTLIPVELIAPGIAAGNTIVIKPSEWTPIAMANFMQIMADAGLPEGVVNVIYGDGAVGARLIKDENVDCVGFVGSHTTAEKIVQAAGLKRTLIEASGNGPVVVCADADLEAAAKGAVYGGFF
;
A
#
# COMPACT_ATOMS: atom_id res chain seq x y z
N VAL A 1 -4.58 14.88 6.35
CA VAL A 1 -3.15 15.29 6.31
C VAL A 1 -2.38 14.69 7.47
N GLN A 2 -2.90 14.75 8.73
CA GLN A 2 -2.18 14.22 9.89
C GLN A 2 -1.86 12.72 9.74
N GLU A 3 -2.82 11.90 9.34
CA GLU A 3 -2.62 10.46 9.13
C GLU A 3 -1.52 10.14 8.10
N ILE A 4 -1.35 10.99 7.08
CA ILE A 4 -0.26 10.83 6.10
C ILE A 4 1.10 11.02 6.78
N ILE A 5 1.22 12.02 7.65
CA ILE A 5 2.44 12.28 8.41
C ILE A 5 2.73 11.13 9.35
N ASP A 6 1.72 10.69 10.12
CA ASP A 6 1.84 9.59 11.08
C ASP A 6 2.23 8.27 10.37
N THR A 7 1.67 8.01 9.19
CA THR A 7 2.04 6.87 8.34
C THR A 7 3.49 6.94 7.91
N CYS A 8 3.96 8.10 7.45
CA CYS A 8 5.36 8.27 7.08
C CYS A 8 6.31 8.06 8.27
N ASP A 9 5.98 8.65 9.43
CA ASP A 9 6.78 8.50 10.65
C ASP A 9 6.84 7.04 11.11
N PHE A 10 5.73 6.32 11.04
CA PHE A 10 5.69 4.90 11.33
C PHE A 10 6.66 4.10 10.44
N PHE A 11 6.60 4.32 9.11
CA PHE A 11 7.44 3.59 8.17
C PHE A 11 8.91 4.02 8.18
N ILE A 12 9.25 5.22 8.66
CA ILE A 12 10.65 5.59 8.98
C ILE A 12 11.20 4.65 10.07
N GLY A 13 10.40 4.38 11.10
CA GLY A 13 10.74 3.43 12.14
C GLY A 13 10.86 1.99 11.64
N GLU A 14 9.90 1.55 10.81
CA GLU A 14 9.87 0.19 10.24
C GLU A 14 11.03 -0.05 9.25
N GLY A 15 11.40 0.94 8.44
CA GLY A 15 12.55 0.85 7.56
C GLY A 15 13.86 0.55 8.29
N ARG A 16 14.01 1.05 9.52
CA ARG A 16 15.15 0.74 10.39
C ARG A 16 15.09 -0.65 11.03
N ARG A 17 13.97 -1.34 10.95
CA ARG A 17 13.73 -2.68 11.51
C ARG A 17 13.69 -3.80 10.48
N LEU A 18 14.16 -3.55 9.27
CA LEU A 18 14.28 -4.57 8.21
C LEU A 18 15.49 -5.48 8.45
N TYR A 19 15.50 -6.13 9.63
CA TYR A 19 16.59 -7.00 10.05
C TYR A 19 16.59 -8.33 9.28
N GLY A 20 17.77 -8.93 9.16
CA GLY A 20 17.94 -10.35 8.91
C GLY A 20 18.02 -11.14 10.21
N GLN A 21 18.20 -12.43 10.10
CA GLN A 21 18.35 -13.35 11.22
C GLN A 21 19.59 -14.21 11.02
N THR A 22 20.26 -14.54 12.12
CA THR A 22 21.23 -15.65 12.16
C THR A 22 20.46 -16.92 12.41
N VAL A 23 20.65 -17.92 11.56
CA VAL A 23 19.92 -19.20 11.60
C VAL A 23 20.92 -20.31 11.97
N PRO A 24 20.58 -21.19 12.94
CA PRO A 24 21.42 -22.35 13.24
C PRO A 24 21.59 -23.26 12.04
N SER A 25 22.80 -23.84 11.88
CA SER A 25 23.09 -24.84 10.87
C SER A 25 23.30 -26.21 11.56
N GLU A 26 22.87 -27.26 10.90
CA GLU A 26 23.20 -28.64 11.31
C GLU A 26 24.69 -28.95 11.10
N MET A 27 25.34 -28.19 10.24
CA MET A 27 26.78 -28.36 9.94
C MET A 27 27.62 -27.44 10.81
N PRO A 28 28.62 -27.93 11.55
CA PRO A 28 29.40 -27.15 12.51
C PRO A 28 30.20 -26.00 11.86
N ASP A 29 30.58 -26.15 10.60
CA ASP A 29 31.40 -25.16 9.88
C ASP A 29 30.58 -24.20 9.00
N LYS A 30 29.24 -24.16 9.14
CA LYS A 30 28.36 -23.30 8.38
C LYS A 30 27.70 -22.24 9.25
N GLN A 31 27.71 -21.00 8.77
CA GLN A 31 26.92 -19.91 9.29
C GLN A 31 25.83 -19.54 8.28
N LEU A 32 24.59 -19.41 8.75
CA LEU A 32 23.44 -19.07 7.92
C LEU A 32 22.87 -17.73 8.35
N PHE A 33 22.57 -16.90 7.37
CA PHE A 33 21.96 -15.58 7.58
C PHE A 33 20.80 -15.37 6.61
N THR A 34 19.77 -14.67 7.06
CA THR A 34 18.75 -14.14 6.17
C THR A 34 18.93 -12.64 5.97
N PHE A 35 18.59 -12.16 4.79
CA PHE A 35 18.64 -10.74 4.44
C PHE A 35 17.31 -10.32 3.84
N ARG A 36 16.84 -9.13 4.20
CA ARG A 36 15.74 -8.48 3.51
C ARG A 36 16.27 -7.80 2.26
N LYS A 37 15.61 -8.01 1.13
CA LYS A 37 15.91 -7.37 -0.15
C LYS A 37 14.63 -6.76 -0.73
N PRO A 38 14.73 -5.64 -1.46
CA PRO A 38 13.58 -5.12 -2.20
C PRO A 38 13.07 -6.16 -3.20
N ASN A 39 11.78 -6.09 -3.51
CA ASN A 39 11.19 -6.93 -4.55
C ASN A 39 11.61 -6.46 -5.95
N GLY A 40 11.81 -5.15 -6.14
CA GLY A 40 12.12 -4.51 -7.40
C GLY A 40 11.12 -3.42 -7.75
N VAL A 41 10.49 -3.49 -8.92
CA VAL A 41 9.47 -2.57 -9.36
C VAL A 41 8.10 -2.94 -8.77
N TYR A 42 7.55 -2.03 -7.99
CA TYR A 42 6.29 -2.18 -7.30
C TYR A 42 5.19 -1.37 -8.00
N ALA A 43 4.22 -2.04 -8.61
CA ALA A 43 3.04 -1.40 -9.17
C ALA A 43 1.98 -1.22 -8.08
N ALA A 44 1.51 0.01 -7.86
CA ALA A 44 0.48 0.34 -6.90
C ALA A 44 -0.76 0.89 -7.60
N ILE A 45 -1.95 0.40 -7.26
CA ILE A 45 -3.23 0.90 -7.78
C ILE A 45 -4.13 1.25 -6.60
N THR A 46 -4.62 2.50 -6.56
CA THR A 46 -5.35 3.03 -5.42
C THR A 46 -6.71 3.62 -5.79
N PRO A 47 -7.68 3.59 -4.88
CA PRO A 47 -9.02 4.12 -5.07
C PRO A 47 -9.06 5.65 -4.89
N TRP A 48 -10.27 6.22 -4.92
CA TRP A 48 -10.55 7.65 -4.91
C TRP A 48 -10.92 8.21 -3.54
N ASN A 49 -11.34 7.38 -2.58
CA ASN A 49 -11.92 7.83 -1.31
C ASN A 49 -10.91 8.46 -0.34
N PHE A 50 -9.65 8.00 -0.35
CA PHE A 50 -8.53 8.61 0.36
C PHE A 50 -7.36 8.85 -0.61
N PRO A 51 -7.48 9.87 -1.50
CA PRO A 51 -6.67 9.95 -2.72
C PRO A 51 -5.20 10.27 -2.51
N THR A 52 -4.79 10.58 -1.29
CA THR A 52 -3.40 10.76 -0.91
C THR A 52 -2.97 9.79 0.19
N LEU A 53 -3.83 9.51 1.18
CA LEU A 53 -3.49 8.62 2.29
C LEU A 53 -3.20 7.20 1.80
N ILE A 54 -4.14 6.57 1.09
CA ILE A 54 -3.95 5.20 0.57
C ILE A 54 -2.73 5.09 -0.36
N PRO A 55 -2.48 6.00 -1.30
CA PRO A 55 -1.19 6.05 -1.99
C PRO A 55 0.01 6.03 -1.06
N VAL A 56 0.02 6.83 0.00
CA VAL A 56 1.14 6.90 0.96
C VAL A 56 1.31 5.59 1.72
N GLU A 57 0.22 4.93 2.12
CA GLU A 57 0.26 3.61 2.78
C GLU A 57 0.93 2.52 1.94
N LEU A 58 0.92 2.65 0.60
CA LEU A 58 1.64 1.76 -0.30
C LEU A 58 3.05 2.29 -0.65
N ILE A 59 3.21 3.61 -0.83
CA ILE A 59 4.47 4.23 -1.21
C ILE A 59 5.48 4.19 -0.06
N ALA A 60 5.09 4.60 1.15
CA ALA A 60 6.01 4.73 2.27
C ALA A 60 6.72 3.41 2.63
N PRO A 61 6.01 2.29 2.85
CA PRO A 61 6.68 1.01 3.07
C PRO A 61 7.45 0.51 1.83
N GLY A 62 6.95 0.80 0.63
CA GLY A 62 7.60 0.41 -0.61
C GLY A 62 8.98 1.02 -0.75
N ILE A 63 9.12 2.34 -0.58
CA ILE A 63 10.42 3.02 -0.64
C ILE A 63 11.29 2.71 0.57
N ALA A 64 10.72 2.60 1.78
CA ALA A 64 11.46 2.22 2.99
C ALA A 64 12.13 0.85 2.85
N ALA A 65 11.50 -0.07 2.10
CA ALA A 65 12.05 -1.38 1.77
C ALA A 65 12.98 -1.39 0.55
N GLY A 66 13.23 -0.24 -0.09
CA GLY A 66 14.17 -0.09 -1.20
C GLY A 66 13.60 -0.42 -2.59
N ASN A 67 12.28 -0.46 -2.74
CA ASN A 67 11.65 -0.66 -4.05
C ASN A 67 11.54 0.65 -4.83
N THR A 68 11.41 0.55 -6.15
CA THR A 68 10.90 1.62 -7.00
C THR A 68 9.42 1.42 -7.27
N ILE A 69 8.66 2.50 -7.42
CA ILE A 69 7.21 2.44 -7.45
C ILE A 69 6.67 3.07 -8.73
N VAL A 70 5.71 2.38 -9.36
CA VAL A 70 4.84 2.94 -10.39
C VAL A 70 3.41 2.93 -9.83
N ILE A 71 2.88 4.11 -9.51
CA ILE A 71 1.53 4.23 -8.96
C ILE A 71 0.53 4.73 -10.00
N LYS A 72 -0.62 4.06 -10.07
CA LYS A 72 -1.80 4.51 -10.79
C LYS A 72 -2.89 4.91 -9.78
N PRO A 73 -3.06 6.19 -9.49
CA PRO A 73 -4.18 6.66 -8.67
C PRO A 73 -5.51 6.50 -9.42
N SER A 74 -6.61 6.69 -8.71
CA SER A 74 -7.92 6.75 -9.35
C SER A 74 -7.99 7.88 -10.37
N GLU A 75 -8.64 7.60 -11.49
CA GLU A 75 -8.96 8.60 -12.53
C GLU A 75 -9.90 9.71 -12.05
N TRP A 76 -10.60 9.49 -10.95
CA TRP A 76 -11.51 10.48 -10.35
C TRP A 76 -10.79 11.53 -9.50
N THR A 77 -9.57 11.24 -9.04
CA THR A 77 -8.83 12.12 -8.10
C THR A 77 -7.37 12.33 -8.50
N PRO A 78 -7.06 12.63 -9.77
CA PRO A 78 -5.67 12.66 -10.25
C PRO A 78 -4.86 13.82 -9.66
N ILE A 79 -5.51 14.96 -9.36
CA ILE A 79 -4.84 16.17 -8.87
C ILE A 79 -4.22 15.96 -7.48
N ALA A 80 -4.87 15.19 -6.62
CA ALA A 80 -4.36 14.92 -5.28
C ALA A 80 -2.99 14.24 -5.34
N MET A 81 -2.85 13.24 -6.22
CA MET A 81 -1.58 12.55 -6.41
C MET A 81 -0.54 13.42 -7.12
N ALA A 82 -0.93 14.24 -8.09
CA ALA A 82 -0.03 15.18 -8.75
C ALA A 82 0.60 16.17 -7.76
N ASN A 83 -0.20 16.74 -6.85
CA ASN A 83 0.29 17.62 -5.80
C ASN A 83 1.22 16.88 -4.84
N PHE A 84 0.90 15.65 -4.48
CA PHE A 84 1.77 14.85 -3.60
C PHE A 84 3.11 14.52 -4.26
N MET A 85 3.13 14.21 -5.55
CA MET A 85 4.37 14.03 -6.32
C MET A 85 5.25 15.27 -6.29
N GLN A 86 4.67 16.48 -6.41
CA GLN A 86 5.41 17.72 -6.29
C GLN A 86 6.03 17.87 -4.89
N ILE A 87 5.26 17.58 -3.84
CA ILE A 87 5.76 17.62 -2.45
C ILE A 87 6.95 16.66 -2.27
N MET A 88 6.88 15.44 -2.81
CA MET A 88 7.98 14.47 -2.74
C MET A 88 9.21 14.96 -3.50
N ALA A 89 9.02 15.58 -4.66
CA ALA A 89 10.13 16.16 -5.44
C ALA A 89 10.80 17.33 -4.70
N ASP A 90 9.99 18.23 -4.12
CA ASP A 90 10.47 19.37 -3.33
C ASP A 90 11.20 18.91 -2.05
N ALA A 91 10.81 17.77 -1.49
CA ALA A 91 11.47 17.11 -0.36
C ALA A 91 12.78 16.38 -0.76
N GLY A 92 13.13 16.36 -2.04
CA GLY A 92 14.37 15.77 -2.54
C GLY A 92 14.31 14.27 -2.80
N LEU A 93 13.11 13.71 -3.01
CA LEU A 93 13.01 12.31 -3.45
C LEU A 93 13.73 12.15 -4.81
N PRO A 94 14.68 11.22 -4.96
CA PRO A 94 15.38 11.02 -6.23
C PRO A 94 14.43 10.66 -7.36
N GLU A 95 14.74 11.16 -8.56
CA GLU A 95 13.98 10.82 -9.77
C GLU A 95 13.94 9.30 -10.00
N GLY A 96 12.78 8.81 -10.47
CA GLY A 96 12.58 7.40 -10.78
C GLY A 96 12.22 6.52 -9.57
N VAL A 97 12.36 7.00 -8.33
CA VAL A 97 11.97 6.20 -7.15
C VAL A 97 10.46 6.02 -7.07
N VAL A 98 9.68 7.09 -7.29
CA VAL A 98 8.23 7.03 -7.42
C VAL A 98 7.81 7.67 -8.73
N ASN A 99 7.00 6.96 -9.50
CA ASN A 99 6.52 7.38 -10.82
C ASN A 99 4.99 7.27 -10.82
N VAL A 100 4.31 8.24 -11.43
CA VAL A 100 2.85 8.22 -11.54
C VAL A 100 2.44 8.02 -12.99
N ILE A 101 1.50 7.12 -13.21
CA ILE A 101 0.79 7.00 -14.48
C ILE A 101 -0.69 7.26 -14.25
N TYR A 102 -1.30 7.99 -15.16
CA TYR A 102 -2.73 8.29 -15.11
C TYR A 102 -3.47 7.49 -16.18
N GLY A 103 -4.71 7.18 -15.89
CA GLY A 103 -5.60 6.48 -16.80
C GLY A 103 -6.65 5.64 -16.09
N ASP A 104 -7.47 4.99 -16.85
CA ASP A 104 -8.56 4.13 -16.42
C ASP A 104 -8.10 2.71 -16.00
N GLY A 105 -9.06 1.81 -15.84
CA GLY A 105 -8.79 0.42 -15.50
C GLY A 105 -7.97 -0.34 -16.55
N ALA A 106 -8.00 0.08 -17.84
CA ALA A 106 -7.23 -0.57 -18.89
C ALA A 106 -5.72 -0.28 -18.73
N VAL A 107 -5.37 0.94 -18.33
CA VAL A 107 -3.98 1.32 -18.00
C VAL A 107 -3.49 0.51 -16.79
N GLY A 108 -4.33 0.39 -15.74
CA GLY A 108 -4.01 -0.44 -14.58
C GLY A 108 -3.77 -1.91 -14.93
N ALA A 109 -4.65 -2.49 -15.75
CA ALA A 109 -4.51 -3.87 -16.20
C ALA A 109 -3.24 -4.11 -17.03
N ARG A 110 -2.82 -3.13 -17.84
CA ARG A 110 -1.56 -3.17 -18.59
C ARG A 110 -0.36 -3.10 -17.66
N LEU A 111 -0.38 -2.18 -16.69
CA LEU A 111 0.69 -2.05 -15.69
C LEU A 111 0.95 -3.36 -14.96
N ILE A 112 -0.11 -4.02 -14.47
CA ILE A 112 0.02 -5.26 -13.70
C ILE A 112 0.62 -6.40 -14.52
N LYS A 113 0.30 -6.46 -15.81
CA LYS A 113 0.79 -7.51 -16.73
C LYS A 113 2.20 -7.27 -17.22
N ASP A 114 2.76 -6.09 -17.04
CA ASP A 114 4.09 -5.75 -17.52
C ASP A 114 5.15 -6.66 -16.89
N GLU A 115 6.04 -7.20 -17.70
CA GLU A 115 7.08 -8.15 -17.26
C GLU A 115 8.13 -7.53 -16.33
N ASN A 116 8.29 -6.20 -16.39
CA ASN A 116 9.21 -5.46 -15.52
C ASN A 116 8.63 -5.15 -14.14
N VAL A 117 7.36 -5.48 -13.90
CA VAL A 117 6.73 -5.34 -12.58
C VAL A 117 6.92 -6.62 -11.78
N ASP A 118 7.55 -6.49 -10.61
CA ASP A 118 7.88 -7.60 -9.72
C ASP A 118 6.80 -7.87 -8.66
N CYS A 119 6.11 -6.84 -8.20
CA CYS A 119 5.05 -6.97 -7.21
C CYS A 119 3.95 -5.94 -7.41
N VAL A 120 2.76 -6.23 -6.87
CA VAL A 120 1.54 -5.45 -7.06
C VAL A 120 0.89 -5.14 -5.73
N GLY A 121 0.58 -3.86 -5.47
CA GLY A 121 -0.27 -3.39 -4.39
C GLY A 121 -1.59 -2.86 -4.93
N PHE A 122 -2.66 -3.20 -4.27
CA PHE A 122 -3.99 -2.75 -4.65
C PHE A 122 -4.87 -2.52 -3.42
N VAL A 123 -5.56 -1.39 -3.44
CA VAL A 123 -6.67 -1.12 -2.52
C VAL A 123 -7.90 -0.76 -3.35
N GLY A 124 -9.03 -1.42 -3.10
CA GLY A 124 -10.26 -1.13 -3.82
C GLY A 124 -11.32 -2.23 -3.69
N SER A 125 -12.21 -2.34 -4.69
CA SER A 125 -13.32 -3.28 -4.66
C SER A 125 -12.86 -4.74 -4.83
N HIS A 126 -13.60 -5.67 -4.22
CA HIS A 126 -13.39 -7.11 -4.33
C HIS A 126 -13.33 -7.60 -5.80
N THR A 127 -14.28 -7.18 -6.62
CA THR A 127 -14.33 -7.58 -8.04
C THR A 127 -13.10 -7.12 -8.83
N THR A 128 -12.55 -5.94 -8.49
CA THR A 128 -11.31 -5.47 -9.11
C THR A 128 -10.11 -6.24 -8.58
N ALA A 129 -10.08 -6.54 -7.29
CA ALA A 129 -9.01 -7.34 -6.67
C ALA A 129 -8.87 -8.72 -7.33
N GLU A 130 -9.99 -9.41 -7.59
CA GLU A 130 -9.96 -10.71 -8.28
C GLU A 130 -9.31 -10.61 -9.67
N LYS A 131 -9.68 -9.60 -10.45
CA LYS A 131 -9.08 -9.36 -11.79
C LYS A 131 -7.59 -9.06 -11.69
N ILE A 132 -7.17 -8.30 -10.68
CA ILE A 132 -5.78 -7.96 -10.43
C ILE A 132 -4.97 -9.20 -10.07
N VAL A 133 -5.45 -10.02 -9.14
CA VAL A 133 -4.76 -11.26 -8.75
C VAL A 133 -4.62 -12.21 -9.93
N GLN A 134 -5.67 -12.36 -10.74
CA GLN A 134 -5.62 -13.17 -11.97
C GLN A 134 -4.60 -12.62 -12.97
N ALA A 135 -4.52 -11.30 -13.13
CA ALA A 135 -3.60 -10.65 -14.07
C ALA A 135 -2.14 -10.66 -13.58
N ALA A 136 -1.93 -10.61 -12.26
CA ALA A 136 -0.62 -10.61 -11.63
C ALA A 136 0.11 -11.97 -11.74
N GLY A 137 -0.65 -13.07 -11.84
CA GLY A 137 -0.07 -14.41 -11.93
C GLY A 137 0.78 -14.76 -10.70
N LEU A 138 2.05 -15.06 -10.91
CA LEU A 138 2.99 -15.41 -9.83
C LEU A 138 3.69 -14.22 -9.16
N LYS A 139 3.38 -12.99 -9.56
CA LYS A 139 3.91 -11.79 -8.89
C LYS A 139 3.42 -11.75 -7.45
N ARG A 140 4.23 -11.20 -6.56
CA ARG A 140 3.80 -10.95 -5.17
C ARG A 140 2.70 -9.91 -5.15
N THR A 141 1.66 -10.14 -4.36
CA THR A 141 0.52 -9.21 -4.25
C THR A 141 0.30 -8.80 -2.80
N LEU A 142 -0.02 -7.53 -2.59
CA LEU A 142 -0.55 -6.94 -1.37
C LEU A 142 -1.92 -6.37 -1.71
N ILE A 143 -2.97 -7.01 -1.25
CA ILE A 143 -4.35 -6.71 -1.67
C ILE A 143 -5.21 -6.36 -0.46
N GLU A 144 -5.84 -5.20 -0.52
CA GLU A 144 -6.93 -4.81 0.34
C GLU A 144 -8.21 -4.69 -0.51
N ALA A 145 -9.08 -5.67 -0.37
CA ALA A 145 -10.21 -5.89 -1.27
C ALA A 145 -11.55 -5.52 -0.64
N SER A 146 -11.62 -4.30 -0.06
CA SER A 146 -12.83 -3.87 0.66
C SER A 146 -12.99 -4.61 2.00
N GLY A 147 -14.01 -4.28 2.76
CA GLY A 147 -14.27 -4.88 4.06
C GLY A 147 -15.74 -4.81 4.45
N ASN A 148 -16.09 -5.53 5.49
CA ASN A 148 -17.35 -5.45 6.17
C ASN A 148 -17.09 -5.44 7.69
N GLY A 149 -16.85 -4.24 8.24
CA GLY A 149 -16.62 -4.04 9.68
C GLY A 149 -17.96 -4.08 10.44
N PRO A 150 -18.32 -5.18 11.10
CA PRO A 150 -19.59 -5.26 11.82
C PRO A 150 -19.53 -4.45 13.11
N VAL A 151 -20.65 -3.76 13.42
CA VAL A 151 -20.91 -3.20 14.75
C VAL A 151 -21.85 -4.15 15.48
N VAL A 152 -21.39 -4.69 16.63
CA VAL A 152 -22.19 -5.59 17.47
C VAL A 152 -22.65 -4.83 18.69
N VAL A 153 -23.99 -4.67 18.83
CA VAL A 153 -24.63 -4.03 19.97
C VAL A 153 -25.27 -5.11 20.84
N CYS A 154 -24.72 -5.31 22.04
CA CYS A 154 -25.26 -6.31 23.00
C CYS A 154 -26.57 -5.82 23.64
N ALA A 155 -27.36 -6.77 24.16
CA ALA A 155 -28.69 -6.48 24.70
C ALA A 155 -28.69 -5.55 25.94
N ASP A 156 -27.56 -5.48 26.65
CA ASP A 156 -27.33 -4.66 27.84
C ASP A 156 -26.57 -3.35 27.56
N ALA A 157 -26.35 -3.04 26.27
CA ALA A 157 -25.63 -1.82 25.87
C ALA A 157 -26.50 -0.55 26.04
N ASP A 158 -25.84 0.58 26.28
CA ASP A 158 -26.45 1.89 26.14
C ASP A 158 -26.70 2.16 24.65
N LEU A 159 -27.97 2.08 24.21
CA LEU A 159 -28.36 2.21 22.82
C LEU A 159 -28.08 3.60 22.25
N GLU A 160 -28.16 4.66 23.06
CA GLU A 160 -27.86 6.01 22.60
C GLU A 160 -26.36 6.18 22.33
N ALA A 161 -25.52 5.72 23.24
CA ALA A 161 -24.06 5.74 23.07
C ALA A 161 -23.64 4.83 21.89
N ALA A 162 -24.23 3.66 21.74
CA ALA A 162 -23.97 2.73 20.64
C ALA A 162 -24.35 3.35 19.28
N ALA A 163 -25.50 4.00 19.18
CA ALA A 163 -25.92 4.68 17.95
C ALA A 163 -24.98 5.82 17.57
N LYS A 164 -24.59 6.66 18.55
CA LYS A 164 -23.60 7.73 18.31
C LYS A 164 -22.27 7.17 17.86
N GLY A 165 -21.78 6.10 18.50
CA GLY A 165 -20.53 5.43 18.11
C GLY A 165 -20.58 4.82 16.72
N ALA A 166 -21.68 4.17 16.35
CA ALA A 166 -21.86 3.58 15.02
C ALA A 166 -21.90 4.65 13.92
N VAL A 167 -22.60 5.78 14.16
CA VAL A 167 -22.62 6.92 13.22
C VAL A 167 -21.24 7.53 13.09
N TYR A 168 -20.56 7.78 14.19
CA TYR A 168 -19.20 8.32 14.16
C TYR A 168 -18.24 7.42 13.38
N GLY A 169 -18.20 6.11 13.70
CA GLY A 169 -17.31 5.17 13.03
C GLY A 169 -17.66 4.88 11.56
N GLY A 170 -18.91 5.14 11.13
CA GLY A 170 -19.34 4.93 9.75
C GLY A 170 -19.17 6.13 8.82
N PHE A 171 -19.03 7.34 9.37
CA PHE A 171 -19.03 8.58 8.59
C PHE A 171 -17.86 9.53 8.92
N PHE A 172 -16.94 9.10 9.74
CA PHE A 172 -15.72 9.85 10.06
C PHE A 172 -14.61 9.58 9.04
#